data_f5214e43ca7dba0ab8a95a44d211e026
#
_entry.id   f5214e43ca7dba0ab8a95a44d211e026
#
_cell.length_a   1.000
_cell.length_b   1.000
_cell.length_c   1.000
_cell.angle_alpha   90.00
_cell.angle_beta   90.00
_cell.angle_gamma   90.00
#
_symmetry.space_group_name_H-M   'P 1'
#
loop_
_entity.id
_entity.type
_entity.pdbx_description
1 polymer ?
#
loop_
_entity_poly.entity_id
_entity_poly.type
_entity_poly.pdbx_seq_one_letter_code
_entity_poly.pdbx_strand_id
1 'polypeptide(L)'
;VVGRPAAIAPPASGADLAPYFTLTQVASGLTQPVAAANAGDGSGRLFIIERAGVVRILQAGSLLSTPFLDIRSRVEDGGSEQGLLGLAFHPDYASNGRFFVHYTRADRALVIAEYAVGADPDQADANSESVMLVIPKNHTNHNGGTLAFGPDGLLYISTGDGGGGGDPGDNGQNLDSLLGKILRIDVDGASPYAVPAANPFASDGDPDTRGEIWAYGLRNPWKYAFDRASGDLWIADVGQSRQEEVNFQAAASPGGENYGWRLMEGSLCYNPSSNCNPGGLTMPVAEYSQSATGGCSVTGGYVYRGTQSPALHGIYLYGDFCSGDIWGLEPDGSGGWSSYALTDAGFLISSFAEDEAGEVYAFDYGAGGLYQVSLRSFADVLPSYWAFEEIEAIYQAGYVAGCSADPRLYCPDRILNRAESAVFVLRGEYGSIADPPHTPPATPTFVDVATSFWGYGWIESLWIDGFTAGCSADPLAYCPDSQHTRAEGSVFFLRILNAPSYEPPAPVGLFDDVDLGAWYAGWVEAAYNAGLLPACASGPLRFCPEDELDRAWAAYMLVQAKGGLPLP
;
A
#
# COMPACT_ATOMS: atom_id res chain seq x y z
N VAL A 1 25.83 -16.37 14.12
CA VAL A 1 25.46 -17.18 12.95
C VAL A 1 24.59 -16.29 12.08
N VAL A 2 25.22 -15.59 11.11
CA VAL A 2 24.48 -14.84 10.10
C VAL A 2 24.14 -15.87 9.01
N GLY A 3 23.07 -16.64 9.24
CA GLY A 3 22.55 -17.57 8.25
C GLY A 3 22.05 -16.80 7.02
N ARG A 4 21.99 -17.53 5.88
CA ARG A 4 21.24 -17.14 4.68
C ARG A 4 19.98 -16.41 5.10
N PRO A 5 19.58 -15.27 4.49
CA PRO A 5 18.24 -14.80 4.69
C PRO A 5 17.31 -15.96 4.35
N ALA A 6 16.73 -16.57 5.38
CA ALA A 6 15.65 -17.51 5.16
C ALA A 6 14.65 -16.76 4.29
N ALA A 7 14.15 -17.39 3.23
CA ALA A 7 12.91 -16.94 2.63
C ALA A 7 12.00 -16.60 3.81
N ILE A 8 11.43 -15.40 3.86
CA ILE A 8 10.55 -14.98 4.93
C ILE A 8 9.55 -16.11 5.08
N ALA A 9 9.63 -16.86 6.20
CA ALA A 9 8.48 -17.65 6.56
C ALA A 9 7.32 -16.66 6.61
N PRO A 10 6.18 -16.91 5.95
CA PRO A 10 5.04 -16.04 6.08
C PRO A 10 4.80 -15.83 7.59
N PRO A 11 4.50 -14.59 8.02
CA PRO A 11 4.20 -14.32 9.42
C PRO A 11 3.15 -15.33 9.90
N ALA A 12 3.23 -15.72 11.15
CA ALA A 12 2.31 -16.69 11.74
C ALA A 12 0.86 -16.15 11.75
N SER A 13 0.70 -14.83 11.71
CA SER A 13 -0.56 -14.09 11.50
C SER A 13 -0.30 -12.77 10.81
N GLY A 14 -1.29 -12.20 10.11
CA GLY A 14 -1.18 -10.87 9.51
C GLY A 14 -0.95 -9.75 10.56
N ALA A 15 -1.32 -9.96 11.82
CA ALA A 15 -1.04 -9.03 12.93
C ALA A 15 0.47 -8.76 13.11
N ASP A 16 1.33 -9.71 12.76
CA ASP A 16 2.78 -9.57 12.84
C ASP A 16 3.34 -8.61 11.77
N LEU A 17 2.51 -8.19 10.81
CA LEU A 17 2.87 -7.25 9.74
C LEU A 17 2.83 -5.78 10.17
N ALA A 18 2.12 -5.44 11.26
CA ALA A 18 1.94 -4.04 11.70
C ALA A 18 3.26 -3.24 11.80
N PRO A 19 4.37 -3.78 12.35
CA PRO A 19 5.65 -3.05 12.42
C PRO A 19 6.27 -2.73 11.05
N TYR A 20 5.86 -3.42 10.00
CA TYR A 20 6.40 -3.30 8.65
C TYR A 20 5.46 -2.57 7.69
N PHE A 21 4.18 -2.40 8.07
CA PHE A 21 3.20 -1.75 7.23
C PHE A 21 3.54 -0.27 7.01
N THR A 22 3.42 0.19 5.78
CA THR A 22 3.75 1.57 5.42
C THR A 22 2.87 2.11 4.31
N LEU A 23 2.74 3.43 4.29
CA LEU A 23 2.05 4.21 3.28
C LEU A 23 3.06 5.13 2.60
N THR A 24 3.28 4.93 1.30
CA THR A 24 4.19 5.76 0.51
C THR A 24 3.38 6.68 -0.39
N GLN A 25 3.56 8.00 -0.25
CA GLN A 25 2.85 8.96 -1.10
C GLN A 25 3.33 8.86 -2.55
N VAL A 26 2.39 8.56 -3.45
CA VAL A 26 2.66 8.40 -4.90
C VAL A 26 2.09 9.55 -5.73
N ALA A 27 1.11 10.29 -5.20
CA ALA A 27 0.59 11.49 -5.83
C ALA A 27 0.05 12.47 -4.79
N SER A 28 -0.07 13.74 -5.18
CA SER A 28 -0.66 14.82 -4.38
C SER A 28 -1.35 15.85 -5.28
N GLY A 29 -2.11 16.77 -4.67
CA GLY A 29 -2.80 17.84 -5.42
C GLY A 29 -4.17 17.43 -5.93
N LEU A 30 -4.75 16.35 -5.40
CA LEU A 30 -6.15 15.99 -5.61
C LEU A 30 -7.06 16.85 -4.72
N THR A 31 -8.32 17.04 -5.14
CA THR A 31 -9.30 17.81 -4.38
C THR A 31 -10.40 16.89 -3.88
N GLN A 32 -10.40 16.62 -2.57
CA GLN A 32 -11.37 15.72 -1.94
C GLN A 32 -11.55 14.40 -2.72
N PRO A 33 -10.48 13.61 -2.90
CA PRO A 33 -10.58 12.32 -3.60
C PRO A 33 -11.44 11.35 -2.79
N VAL A 34 -12.34 10.59 -3.45
CA VAL A 34 -13.30 9.69 -2.78
C VAL A 34 -13.34 8.28 -3.34
N ALA A 35 -12.73 8.03 -4.48
CA ALA A 35 -12.59 6.69 -5.06
C ALA A 35 -11.60 6.71 -6.23
N ALA A 36 -11.20 5.53 -6.70
CA ALA A 36 -10.62 5.36 -8.01
C ALA A 36 -10.97 3.99 -8.60
N ALA A 37 -10.81 3.89 -9.91
CA ALA A 37 -10.95 2.65 -10.66
C ALA A 37 -9.83 2.54 -11.69
N ASN A 38 -9.39 1.32 -12.00
CA ASN A 38 -8.61 1.01 -13.18
C ASN A 38 -9.55 0.58 -14.32
N ALA A 39 -9.11 0.74 -15.56
CA ALA A 39 -9.94 0.41 -16.72
C ALA A 39 -9.81 -1.05 -17.18
N GLY A 40 -8.84 -1.80 -16.65
CA GLY A 40 -8.53 -3.18 -17.07
C GLY A 40 -8.07 -3.28 -18.53
N ASP A 41 -7.58 -2.19 -19.11
CA ASP A 41 -7.22 -2.07 -20.54
C ASP A 41 -5.72 -2.27 -20.81
N GLY A 42 -4.95 -2.58 -19.77
CA GLY A 42 -3.50 -2.77 -19.83
C GLY A 42 -2.71 -1.46 -19.89
N SER A 43 -3.35 -0.31 -19.71
CA SER A 43 -2.69 1.01 -19.76
C SER A 43 -1.97 1.38 -18.46
N GLY A 44 -2.30 0.72 -17.35
CA GLY A 44 -1.81 1.04 -16.00
C GLY A 44 -2.30 2.39 -15.48
N ARG A 45 -3.35 2.97 -16.06
CA ARG A 45 -3.96 4.22 -15.61
C ARG A 45 -4.86 3.96 -14.40
N LEU A 46 -4.75 4.84 -13.40
CA LEU A 46 -5.70 4.90 -12.28
C LEU A 46 -6.56 6.15 -12.43
N PHE A 47 -7.87 5.97 -12.50
CA PHE A 47 -8.86 7.04 -12.70
C PHE A 47 -9.44 7.44 -11.35
N ILE A 48 -9.09 8.63 -10.87
CA ILE A 48 -9.37 9.10 -9.52
C ILE A 48 -10.54 10.07 -9.52
N ILE A 49 -11.53 9.80 -8.70
CA ILE A 49 -12.71 10.66 -8.52
C ILE A 49 -12.41 11.75 -7.50
N GLU A 50 -12.56 12.99 -7.91
CA GLU A 50 -12.72 14.15 -7.05
C GLU A 50 -14.22 14.42 -6.84
N ARG A 51 -14.65 14.53 -5.59
CA ARG A 51 -16.05 14.56 -5.16
C ARG A 51 -16.91 15.59 -5.89
N ALA A 52 -16.33 16.72 -6.25
CA ALA A 52 -17.04 17.81 -6.95
C ALA A 52 -17.51 17.46 -8.38
N GLY A 53 -17.14 16.31 -8.94
CA GLY A 53 -17.55 15.89 -10.28
C GLY A 53 -16.44 15.85 -11.31
N VAL A 54 -15.20 15.62 -10.88
CA VAL A 54 -14.03 15.50 -11.77
C VAL A 54 -13.43 14.11 -11.65
N VAL A 55 -13.01 13.54 -12.76
CA VAL A 55 -12.18 12.31 -12.79
C VAL A 55 -10.79 12.66 -13.32
N ARG A 56 -9.76 12.41 -12.52
CA ARG A 56 -8.35 12.64 -12.86
C ARG A 56 -7.69 11.31 -13.27
N ILE A 57 -6.63 11.40 -14.05
CA ILE A 57 -5.80 10.22 -14.38
C ILE A 57 -4.45 10.34 -13.68
N LEU A 58 -4.07 9.28 -12.96
CA LEU A 58 -2.69 9.02 -12.55
C LEU A 58 -2.11 7.99 -13.52
N GLN A 59 -0.97 8.33 -14.14
CA GLN A 59 -0.26 7.45 -15.05
C GLN A 59 1.25 7.57 -14.82
N ALA A 60 1.92 6.44 -14.68
CA ALA A 60 3.37 6.38 -14.43
C ALA A 60 3.83 7.32 -13.30
N GLY A 61 3.09 7.36 -12.18
CA GLY A 61 3.39 8.19 -11.00
C GLY A 61 3.09 9.68 -11.16
N SER A 62 2.42 10.12 -12.23
CA SER A 62 2.12 11.52 -12.47
C SER A 62 0.64 11.75 -12.76
N LEU A 63 0.04 12.77 -12.11
CA LEU A 63 -1.32 13.23 -12.42
C LEU A 63 -1.30 13.99 -13.75
N LEU A 64 -2.15 13.55 -14.70
CA LEU A 64 -2.32 14.28 -15.94
C LEU A 64 -2.98 15.64 -15.67
N SER A 65 -2.55 16.68 -16.41
CA SER A 65 -3.03 18.04 -16.22
C SER A 65 -4.48 18.22 -16.65
N THR A 66 -4.92 17.49 -17.69
CA THR A 66 -6.29 17.50 -18.19
C THR A 66 -7.10 16.41 -17.49
N PRO A 67 -8.28 16.70 -16.93
CA PRO A 67 -9.13 15.67 -16.35
C PRO A 67 -9.68 14.73 -17.43
N PHE A 68 -9.91 13.46 -17.07
CA PHE A 68 -10.59 12.49 -17.92
C PHE A 68 -12.04 12.87 -18.15
N LEU A 69 -12.76 13.25 -17.05
CA LEU A 69 -14.15 13.68 -17.10
C LEU A 69 -14.34 14.91 -16.20
N ASP A 70 -15.11 15.89 -16.66
CA ASP A 70 -15.57 17.02 -15.85
C ASP A 70 -17.09 17.20 -16.02
N ILE A 71 -17.85 16.82 -14.99
CA ILE A 71 -19.30 16.91 -14.93
C ILE A 71 -19.80 17.74 -13.74
N ARG A 72 -18.96 18.65 -13.23
CA ARG A 72 -19.31 19.54 -12.08
C ARG A 72 -20.63 20.28 -12.26
N SER A 73 -21.03 20.57 -13.49
CA SER A 73 -22.32 21.23 -13.77
C SER A 73 -23.56 20.34 -13.53
N ARG A 74 -23.38 19.03 -13.34
CA ARG A 74 -24.45 18.05 -13.11
C ARG A 74 -24.48 17.56 -11.68
N VAL A 75 -23.34 17.65 -10.99
CA VAL A 75 -23.11 17.08 -9.66
C VAL A 75 -23.48 18.10 -8.58
N GLU A 76 -24.22 17.65 -7.58
CA GLU A 76 -24.45 18.39 -6.34
C GLU A 76 -23.47 17.87 -5.28
N ASP A 77 -22.60 18.74 -4.77
CA ASP A 77 -21.58 18.44 -3.76
C ASP A 77 -21.69 19.31 -2.50
N GLY A 78 -22.80 20.02 -2.33
CA GLY A 78 -23.02 20.91 -1.19
C GLY A 78 -23.18 20.19 0.16
N GLY A 79 -23.59 18.93 0.17
CA GLY A 79 -23.60 18.08 1.37
C GLY A 79 -22.27 17.34 1.56
N SER A 80 -21.96 16.96 2.81
CA SER A 80 -20.70 16.29 3.15
C SER A 80 -20.49 14.95 2.40
N GLU A 81 -21.56 14.24 2.09
CA GLU A 81 -21.53 12.94 1.41
C GLU A 81 -22.01 12.99 -0.05
N GLN A 82 -22.50 14.14 -0.52
CA GLN A 82 -22.94 14.32 -1.91
C GLN A 82 -21.74 14.53 -2.83
N GLY A 83 -21.91 14.20 -4.11
CA GLY A 83 -20.87 14.39 -5.10
C GLY A 83 -20.89 13.35 -6.22
N LEU A 84 -19.80 13.28 -6.96
CA LEU A 84 -19.44 12.13 -7.81
C LEU A 84 -18.79 11.10 -6.90
N LEU A 85 -19.39 9.89 -6.78
CA LEU A 85 -19.08 8.94 -5.73
C LEU A 85 -18.58 7.57 -6.25
N GLY A 86 -18.93 7.23 -7.50
CA GLY A 86 -18.57 5.96 -8.12
C GLY A 86 -18.20 6.07 -9.58
N LEU A 87 -17.30 5.17 -9.99
CA LEU A 87 -16.83 4.99 -11.37
C LEU A 87 -16.56 3.50 -11.58
N ALA A 88 -17.09 2.94 -12.66
CA ALA A 88 -16.74 1.60 -13.10
C ALA A 88 -16.58 1.58 -14.63
N PHE A 89 -15.53 0.93 -15.09
CA PHE A 89 -15.31 0.69 -16.52
C PHE A 89 -15.97 -0.62 -16.92
N HIS A 90 -16.58 -0.63 -18.11
CA HIS A 90 -17.13 -1.85 -18.68
C HIS A 90 -16.04 -2.93 -18.80
N PRO A 91 -16.32 -4.23 -18.56
CA PRO A 91 -15.30 -5.28 -18.70
C PRO A 91 -14.60 -5.29 -20.08
N ASP A 92 -15.32 -4.90 -21.14
CA ASP A 92 -14.79 -4.76 -22.49
C ASP A 92 -14.41 -3.31 -22.84
N TYR A 93 -14.07 -2.47 -21.86
CA TYR A 93 -13.76 -1.04 -22.07
C TYR A 93 -12.71 -0.81 -23.15
N ALA A 94 -11.66 -1.64 -23.19
CA ALA A 94 -10.62 -1.55 -24.21
C ALA A 94 -11.17 -1.58 -25.66
N SER A 95 -12.34 -2.17 -25.87
CA SER A 95 -12.98 -2.30 -27.19
C SER A 95 -14.18 -1.38 -27.39
N ASN A 96 -14.97 -1.11 -26.34
CA ASN A 96 -16.23 -0.38 -26.43
C ASN A 96 -16.18 1.04 -25.85
N GLY A 97 -15.18 1.37 -25.03
CA GLY A 97 -14.98 2.68 -24.44
C GLY A 97 -16.06 3.14 -23.44
N ARG A 98 -16.92 2.20 -22.95
CA ARG A 98 -18.03 2.50 -22.05
C ARG A 98 -17.60 2.50 -20.61
N PHE A 99 -18.09 3.45 -19.83
CA PHE A 99 -17.91 3.50 -18.39
C PHE A 99 -19.13 4.12 -17.69
N PHE A 100 -19.24 3.90 -16.40
CA PHE A 100 -20.43 4.23 -15.61
C PHE A 100 -20.03 5.08 -14.41
N VAL A 101 -20.87 6.06 -14.09
CA VAL A 101 -20.69 6.92 -12.92
C VAL A 101 -21.91 6.91 -12.03
N HIS A 102 -21.69 7.08 -10.72
CA HIS A 102 -22.73 7.32 -9.72
C HIS A 102 -22.50 8.70 -9.10
N TYR A 103 -23.50 9.56 -9.18
CA TYR A 103 -23.41 10.90 -8.63
C TYR A 103 -24.74 11.36 -8.02
N THR A 104 -24.68 12.39 -7.16
CA THR A 104 -25.85 13.06 -6.61
C THR A 104 -26.22 14.28 -7.45
N ARG A 105 -27.50 14.45 -7.73
CA ARG A 105 -28.05 15.56 -8.50
C ARG A 105 -28.63 16.65 -7.55
N ALA A 106 -28.86 17.86 -8.04
CA ALA A 106 -29.33 19.01 -7.27
C ALA A 106 -30.68 18.77 -6.50
N ASP A 107 -31.52 17.87 -6.99
CA ASP A 107 -32.72 17.41 -6.29
C ASP A 107 -32.47 16.29 -5.27
N ARG A 108 -31.21 16.01 -4.98
CA ARG A 108 -30.69 14.92 -4.09
C ARG A 108 -30.87 13.51 -4.62
N ALA A 109 -31.42 13.32 -5.80
CA ALA A 109 -31.54 11.98 -6.39
C ALA A 109 -30.15 11.40 -6.67
N LEU A 110 -30.03 10.09 -6.49
CA LEU A 110 -28.89 9.32 -6.95
C LEU A 110 -29.06 9.05 -8.44
N VAL A 111 -28.02 9.28 -9.23
CA VAL A 111 -28.03 9.08 -10.68
C VAL A 111 -26.92 8.11 -11.05
N ILE A 112 -27.30 7.05 -11.74
CA ILE A 112 -26.36 6.13 -12.41
C ILE A 112 -26.45 6.42 -13.91
N ALA A 113 -25.32 6.77 -14.51
CA ALA A 113 -25.25 7.12 -15.91
C ALA A 113 -24.07 6.46 -16.60
N GLU A 114 -24.29 6.06 -17.85
CA GLU A 114 -23.27 5.61 -18.79
C GLU A 114 -22.67 6.79 -19.54
N TYR A 115 -21.35 6.71 -19.76
CA TYR A 115 -20.56 7.62 -20.59
C TYR A 115 -19.66 6.85 -21.55
N ALA A 116 -19.14 7.53 -22.55
CA ALA A 116 -18.18 7.00 -23.49
C ALA A 116 -16.85 7.78 -23.46
N VAL A 117 -15.75 7.08 -23.71
CA VAL A 117 -14.46 7.71 -23.97
C VAL A 117 -14.51 8.53 -25.25
N GLY A 118 -13.78 9.65 -25.31
CA GLY A 118 -13.66 10.49 -26.50
C GLY A 118 -12.69 9.90 -27.55
N ALA A 119 -12.33 10.71 -28.52
CA ALA A 119 -11.31 10.34 -29.51
C ALA A 119 -9.90 10.25 -28.89
N ASP A 120 -9.65 11.01 -27.83
CA ASP A 120 -8.47 10.91 -26.99
C ASP A 120 -8.77 9.91 -25.86
N PRO A 121 -7.99 8.83 -25.69
CA PRO A 121 -8.25 7.84 -24.66
C PRO A 121 -8.10 8.39 -23.24
N ASP A 122 -7.49 9.56 -23.06
CA ASP A 122 -7.35 10.25 -21.77
C ASP A 122 -8.46 11.28 -21.52
N GLN A 123 -9.48 11.35 -22.38
CA GLN A 123 -10.61 12.26 -22.25
C GLN A 123 -11.93 11.57 -22.60
N ALA A 124 -12.88 11.64 -21.67
CA ALA A 124 -14.24 11.19 -21.92
C ALA A 124 -15.06 12.27 -22.65
N ASP A 125 -16.07 11.84 -23.43
CA ASP A 125 -17.07 12.75 -23.96
C ASP A 125 -18.10 13.09 -22.87
N ALA A 126 -17.98 14.24 -22.22
CA ALA A 126 -18.89 14.70 -21.20
C ALA A 126 -20.35 14.90 -21.71
N ASN A 127 -20.57 14.92 -23.01
CA ASN A 127 -21.90 15.03 -23.62
C ASN A 127 -22.52 13.67 -23.99
N SER A 128 -21.78 12.58 -23.81
CA SER A 128 -22.27 11.22 -24.10
C SER A 128 -23.19 10.64 -23.00
N GLU A 129 -23.53 11.42 -21.98
CA GLU A 129 -24.34 10.94 -20.88
C GLU A 129 -25.62 10.24 -21.31
N SER A 130 -25.78 9.01 -20.87
CA SER A 130 -27.01 8.23 -20.94
C SER A 130 -27.46 7.84 -19.52
N VAL A 131 -28.47 8.53 -18.99
CA VAL A 131 -28.99 8.24 -17.65
C VAL A 131 -29.69 6.88 -17.64
N MET A 132 -29.22 5.97 -16.80
CA MET A 132 -29.74 4.61 -16.70
C MET A 132 -30.75 4.49 -15.56
N LEU A 133 -30.43 5.01 -14.38
CA LEU A 133 -31.24 4.87 -13.19
C LEU A 133 -31.23 6.17 -12.39
N VAL A 134 -32.41 6.59 -11.92
CA VAL A 134 -32.58 7.73 -11.01
C VAL A 134 -33.34 7.25 -9.77
N ILE A 135 -32.73 7.40 -8.59
CA ILE A 135 -33.32 6.98 -7.32
C ILE A 135 -33.57 8.24 -6.48
N PRO A 136 -34.85 8.64 -6.33
CA PRO A 136 -35.21 9.80 -5.51
C PRO A 136 -34.92 9.56 -4.03
N LYS A 137 -34.42 10.61 -3.33
CA LYS A 137 -34.23 10.59 -1.87
C LYS A 137 -34.41 11.98 -1.25
N ASN A 138 -34.61 12.01 0.06
CA ASN A 138 -35.01 13.25 0.75
C ASN A 138 -33.86 13.95 1.49
N HIS A 139 -32.80 13.23 1.86
CA HIS A 139 -31.69 13.75 2.66
C HIS A 139 -30.41 13.86 1.84
N THR A 140 -29.43 14.61 2.33
CA THR A 140 -28.14 14.83 1.67
C THR A 140 -27.10 13.76 1.98
N ASN A 141 -27.34 12.97 3.04
CA ASN A 141 -26.45 11.91 3.53
C ASN A 141 -26.94 10.49 3.15
N HIS A 142 -26.15 9.48 3.41
CA HIS A 142 -26.35 8.07 3.09
C HIS A 142 -26.64 7.86 1.60
N ASN A 143 -25.63 8.14 0.80
CA ASN A 143 -25.74 8.03 -0.65
C ASN A 143 -25.26 6.66 -1.16
N GLY A 144 -24.45 5.92 -0.38
CA GLY A 144 -23.65 4.82 -0.89
C GLY A 144 -22.69 5.33 -1.97
N GLY A 145 -22.79 4.84 -3.18
CA GLY A 145 -22.19 5.47 -4.35
C GLY A 145 -21.19 4.61 -5.10
N THR A 146 -20.74 3.49 -4.56
CA THR A 146 -19.79 2.61 -5.24
C THR A 146 -20.44 1.90 -6.42
N LEU A 147 -19.70 1.79 -7.52
CA LEU A 147 -19.98 0.97 -8.69
C LEU A 147 -18.85 -0.01 -8.90
N ALA A 148 -19.17 -1.27 -9.21
CA ALA A 148 -18.21 -2.27 -9.66
C ALA A 148 -18.88 -3.31 -10.55
N PHE A 149 -18.17 -3.81 -11.54
CA PHE A 149 -18.56 -5.02 -12.24
C PHE A 149 -18.18 -6.25 -11.41
N GLY A 150 -19.15 -7.14 -11.20
CA GLY A 150 -18.90 -8.43 -10.57
C GLY A 150 -18.16 -9.40 -11.51
N PRO A 151 -17.69 -10.54 -10.98
CA PRO A 151 -17.05 -11.58 -11.79
C PRO A 151 -17.99 -12.21 -12.83
N ASP A 152 -19.29 -11.96 -12.72
CA ASP A 152 -20.33 -12.36 -13.65
C ASP A 152 -20.58 -11.36 -14.81
N GLY A 153 -19.82 -10.26 -14.84
CA GLY A 153 -19.91 -9.20 -15.85
C GLY A 153 -21.10 -8.26 -15.69
N LEU A 154 -21.84 -8.32 -14.57
CA LEU A 154 -22.97 -7.45 -14.29
C LEU A 154 -22.54 -6.26 -13.42
N LEU A 155 -23.26 -5.13 -13.55
CA LEU A 155 -22.97 -3.93 -12.78
C LEU A 155 -23.66 -3.99 -11.42
N TYR A 156 -22.88 -3.92 -10.35
CA TYR A 156 -23.35 -3.76 -8.98
C TYR A 156 -23.32 -2.30 -8.57
N ILE A 157 -24.27 -1.90 -7.71
CA ILE A 157 -24.46 -0.49 -7.32
C ILE A 157 -24.81 -0.47 -5.83
N SER A 158 -24.04 0.26 -5.01
CA SER A 158 -24.43 0.49 -3.62
C SER A 158 -25.29 1.74 -3.48
N THR A 159 -26.33 1.65 -2.64
CA THR A 159 -27.20 2.76 -2.25
C THR A 159 -27.37 2.79 -0.75
N GLY A 160 -27.26 3.95 -0.13
CA GLY A 160 -27.62 4.11 1.28
C GLY A 160 -29.15 4.12 1.49
N ASP A 161 -29.57 4.09 2.75
CA ASP A 161 -31.00 4.09 3.16
C ASP A 161 -31.75 5.42 2.84
N GLY A 162 -31.05 6.36 2.20
CA GLY A 162 -31.60 7.66 1.81
C GLY A 162 -31.43 8.75 2.84
N GLY A 163 -30.84 8.42 4.00
CA GLY A 163 -30.42 9.39 5.01
C GLY A 163 -31.45 9.69 6.10
N GLY A 164 -31.05 10.53 7.02
CA GLY A 164 -31.77 10.74 8.27
C GLY A 164 -31.41 9.71 9.34
N GLY A 165 -31.39 10.10 10.61
CA GLY A 165 -31.02 9.18 11.69
C GLY A 165 -32.05 8.06 11.85
N GLY A 166 -31.57 6.79 11.87
CA GLY A 166 -32.37 5.62 12.16
C GLY A 166 -33.33 5.18 11.05
N ASP A 167 -33.03 5.49 9.80
CA ASP A 167 -33.82 5.10 8.62
C ASP A 167 -35.32 5.41 8.76
N PRO A 168 -35.71 6.68 8.72
CA PRO A 168 -37.11 7.06 8.95
C PRO A 168 -38.07 6.55 7.87
N GLY A 169 -37.54 6.14 6.72
CA GLY A 169 -38.29 5.54 5.61
C GLY A 169 -38.40 4.03 5.65
N ASP A 170 -37.71 3.39 6.61
CA ASP A 170 -37.57 1.93 6.67
C ASP A 170 -37.03 1.30 5.38
N ASN A 171 -36.20 2.09 4.67
CA ASN A 171 -35.70 1.72 3.34
C ASN A 171 -34.79 0.51 3.36
N GLY A 172 -34.01 0.33 4.45
CA GLY A 172 -33.10 -0.83 4.58
C GLY A 172 -33.83 -2.16 4.43
N GLN A 173 -34.99 -2.33 5.07
CA GLN A 173 -35.79 -3.55 5.04
C GLN A 173 -36.86 -3.59 3.97
N ASN A 174 -37.22 -2.44 3.35
CA ASN A 174 -38.27 -2.35 2.36
C ASN A 174 -37.76 -2.79 0.97
N LEU A 175 -38.32 -3.87 0.42
CA LEU A 175 -37.96 -4.39 -0.90
C LEU A 175 -38.60 -3.63 -2.08
N ASP A 176 -39.57 -2.72 -1.83
CA ASP A 176 -40.11 -1.81 -2.85
C ASP A 176 -39.16 -0.63 -3.11
N SER A 177 -38.18 -0.43 -2.23
CA SER A 177 -37.21 0.66 -2.28
C SER A 177 -35.87 0.18 -2.82
N LEU A 178 -35.25 0.98 -3.70
CA LEU A 178 -33.87 0.79 -4.14
C LEU A 178 -32.83 1.40 -3.18
N LEU A 179 -33.25 1.99 -2.07
CA LEU A 179 -32.39 2.58 -1.04
C LEU A 179 -32.04 1.54 0.04
N GLY A 180 -30.80 1.60 0.57
CA GLY A 180 -30.27 0.66 1.56
C GLY A 180 -29.97 -0.73 0.99
N LYS A 181 -29.38 -0.76 -0.20
CA LYS A 181 -29.22 -1.96 -1.05
C LYS A 181 -27.83 -2.08 -1.70
N ILE A 182 -27.51 -3.30 -2.09
CA ILE A 182 -26.68 -3.56 -3.27
C ILE A 182 -27.65 -3.96 -4.39
N LEU A 183 -27.61 -3.24 -5.49
CA LEU A 183 -28.37 -3.53 -6.71
C LEU A 183 -27.47 -4.24 -7.72
N ARG A 184 -28.06 -5.04 -8.62
CA ARG A 184 -27.35 -5.74 -9.69
C ARG A 184 -28.16 -5.65 -10.99
N ILE A 185 -27.55 -5.07 -12.03
CA ILE A 185 -28.18 -4.82 -13.33
C ILE A 185 -27.30 -5.28 -14.49
N ASP A 186 -27.95 -5.61 -15.60
CA ASP A 186 -27.31 -5.95 -16.87
C ASP A 186 -27.35 -4.74 -17.81
N VAL A 187 -26.18 -4.14 -18.06
CA VAL A 187 -26.03 -2.94 -18.90
C VAL A 187 -26.00 -3.24 -20.40
N ASP A 188 -25.96 -4.52 -20.77
CA ASP A 188 -25.92 -4.99 -22.17
C ASP A 188 -27.25 -5.64 -22.60
N GLY A 189 -28.14 -5.95 -21.64
CA GLY A 189 -29.34 -6.73 -21.91
C GLY A 189 -30.47 -5.94 -22.57
N ALA A 190 -30.73 -4.72 -22.15
CA ALA A 190 -31.77 -3.84 -22.69
C ALA A 190 -31.47 -2.37 -22.36
N SER A 191 -32.10 -1.45 -23.07
CA SER A 191 -31.99 0.01 -22.78
C SER A 191 -33.13 0.43 -21.83
N PRO A 192 -32.82 1.15 -20.70
CA PRO A 192 -31.50 1.61 -20.28
C PRO A 192 -30.66 0.52 -19.61
N TYR A 193 -31.22 -0.56 -19.14
CA TYR A 193 -30.60 -1.78 -18.60
C TYR A 193 -31.65 -2.90 -18.51
N ALA A 194 -31.21 -4.14 -18.28
CA ALA A 194 -32.09 -5.24 -17.91
C ALA A 194 -31.91 -5.67 -16.45
N VAL A 195 -32.96 -6.23 -15.88
CA VAL A 195 -32.90 -6.93 -14.58
C VAL A 195 -32.50 -8.37 -14.85
N PRO A 196 -31.34 -8.85 -14.30
CA PRO A 196 -30.91 -10.22 -14.49
C PRO A 196 -31.93 -11.21 -13.90
N ALA A 197 -32.33 -12.22 -14.65
CA ALA A 197 -33.30 -13.23 -14.19
C ALA A 197 -32.79 -14.04 -12.98
N ALA A 198 -31.49 -14.06 -12.75
CA ALA A 198 -30.84 -14.70 -11.62
C ALA A 198 -30.76 -13.80 -10.36
N ASN A 199 -31.31 -12.59 -10.39
CA ASN A 199 -31.44 -11.79 -9.17
C ASN A 199 -32.46 -12.46 -8.24
N PRO A 200 -32.21 -12.43 -6.91
CA PRO A 200 -33.03 -13.18 -5.94
C PRO A 200 -34.50 -12.76 -5.93
N PHE A 201 -34.80 -11.52 -6.31
CA PHE A 201 -36.15 -10.95 -6.29
C PHE A 201 -36.73 -10.69 -7.69
N ALA A 202 -36.03 -11.06 -8.78
CA ALA A 202 -36.50 -10.80 -10.15
C ALA A 202 -37.80 -11.56 -10.51
N SER A 203 -38.12 -12.64 -9.80
CA SER A 203 -39.26 -13.53 -10.09
C SER A 203 -39.86 -14.10 -8.81
N ASP A 204 -39.88 -13.33 -7.71
CA ASP A 204 -40.43 -13.79 -6.41
C ASP A 204 -41.96 -13.83 -6.37
N GLY A 205 -42.64 -13.26 -7.38
CA GLY A 205 -44.07 -13.23 -7.53
C GLY A 205 -44.75 -12.03 -6.86
N ASP A 206 -43.99 -11.15 -6.22
CA ASP A 206 -44.48 -9.92 -5.64
C ASP A 206 -44.24 -8.77 -6.66
N PRO A 207 -45.27 -8.12 -7.20
CA PRO A 207 -45.12 -7.06 -8.20
C PRO A 207 -44.52 -5.78 -7.65
N ASP A 208 -44.50 -5.59 -6.34
CA ASP A 208 -44.00 -4.39 -5.69
C ASP A 208 -42.49 -4.54 -5.37
N THR A 209 -41.98 -5.77 -5.24
CA THR A 209 -40.54 -6.03 -5.01
C THR A 209 -39.67 -5.60 -6.21
N ARG A 210 -38.61 -4.90 -5.92
CA ARG A 210 -37.67 -4.41 -6.94
C ARG A 210 -36.67 -5.51 -7.35
N GLY A 211 -36.81 -5.96 -8.58
CA GLY A 211 -35.99 -7.04 -9.13
C GLY A 211 -34.49 -6.71 -9.27
N GLU A 212 -34.12 -5.43 -9.24
CA GLU A 212 -32.72 -4.97 -9.26
C GLU A 212 -31.95 -5.32 -7.98
N ILE A 213 -32.65 -5.65 -6.87
CA ILE A 213 -32.05 -5.89 -5.57
C ILE A 213 -31.24 -7.19 -5.60
N TRP A 214 -29.96 -7.08 -5.21
CA TRP A 214 -29.06 -8.21 -4.97
C TRP A 214 -28.95 -8.55 -3.49
N ALA A 215 -28.81 -7.52 -2.62
CA ALA A 215 -28.79 -7.66 -1.17
C ALA A 215 -29.42 -6.42 -0.53
N TYR A 216 -29.87 -6.53 0.73
CA TYR A 216 -30.61 -5.48 1.41
C TYR A 216 -30.28 -5.41 2.91
N GLY A 217 -30.92 -4.47 3.62
CA GLY A 217 -30.65 -4.29 5.04
C GLY A 217 -29.34 -3.55 5.31
N LEU A 218 -28.97 -2.61 4.46
CA LEU A 218 -27.77 -1.78 4.56
C LEU A 218 -28.15 -0.34 4.91
N ARG A 219 -27.27 0.35 5.66
CA ARG A 219 -27.46 1.73 6.05
C ARG A 219 -26.83 2.72 5.08
N ASN A 220 -25.54 2.66 4.94
CA ASN A 220 -24.75 3.49 4.04
C ASN A 220 -23.51 2.70 3.58
N PRO A 221 -23.69 1.72 2.70
CA PRO A 221 -22.58 0.90 2.19
C PRO A 221 -21.67 1.79 1.34
N TRP A 222 -20.74 2.47 2.05
CA TRP A 222 -19.88 3.52 1.49
C TRP A 222 -18.96 2.97 0.41
N LYS A 223 -18.27 1.87 0.72
CA LYS A 223 -17.47 1.14 -0.27
C LYS A 223 -17.73 -0.35 -0.18
N TYR A 224 -17.67 -0.98 -1.32
CA TYR A 224 -17.58 -2.43 -1.46
C TYR A 224 -16.58 -2.78 -2.57
N ALA A 225 -16.04 -3.98 -2.52
CA ALA A 225 -15.12 -4.49 -3.53
C ALA A 225 -15.31 -5.99 -3.73
N PHE A 226 -15.09 -6.45 -4.95
CA PHE A 226 -14.89 -7.86 -5.23
C PHE A 226 -13.42 -8.22 -5.08
N ASP A 227 -13.14 -9.32 -4.40
CA ASP A 227 -11.81 -9.91 -4.48
C ASP A 227 -11.58 -10.45 -5.90
N ARG A 228 -10.63 -9.88 -6.63
CA ARG A 228 -10.35 -10.24 -8.03
C ARG A 228 -9.95 -11.70 -8.23
N ALA A 229 -9.49 -12.40 -7.17
CA ALA A 229 -9.05 -13.79 -7.25
C ALA A 229 -10.15 -14.78 -6.93
N SER A 230 -10.96 -14.54 -5.90
CA SER A 230 -12.03 -15.45 -5.46
C SER A 230 -13.40 -15.06 -5.99
N GLY A 231 -13.63 -13.79 -6.28
CA GLY A 231 -14.93 -13.22 -6.62
C GLY A 231 -15.82 -12.94 -5.41
N ASP A 232 -15.30 -13.08 -4.20
CA ASP A 232 -16.04 -12.78 -2.96
C ASP A 232 -16.29 -11.27 -2.84
N LEU A 233 -17.48 -10.91 -2.32
CA LEU A 233 -17.89 -9.53 -2.14
C LEU A 233 -17.69 -9.08 -0.69
N TRP A 234 -16.99 -7.98 -0.53
CA TRP A 234 -16.72 -7.30 0.74
C TRP A 234 -17.43 -5.96 0.79
N ILE A 235 -18.24 -5.72 1.84
CA ILE A 235 -19.06 -4.51 1.96
C ILE A 235 -18.74 -3.82 3.30
N ALA A 236 -18.34 -2.56 3.25
CA ALA A 236 -18.22 -1.71 4.44
C ALA A 236 -19.47 -0.85 4.57
N ASP A 237 -20.24 -1.09 5.61
CA ASP A 237 -21.48 -0.36 5.88
C ASP A 237 -21.35 0.53 7.11
N VAL A 238 -21.53 1.83 6.90
CA VAL A 238 -21.36 2.85 7.94
C VAL A 238 -22.48 2.78 8.94
N GLY A 239 -22.12 2.58 10.20
CA GLY A 239 -23.05 2.48 11.31
C GLY A 239 -23.71 3.80 11.73
N GLN A 240 -24.68 3.73 12.65
CA GLN A 240 -25.44 4.91 13.08
C GLN A 240 -24.68 5.75 14.11
N SER A 241 -24.19 5.14 15.17
CA SER A 241 -23.54 5.86 16.28
C SER A 241 -22.78 4.96 17.26
N ARG A 242 -22.76 3.66 17.03
CA ARG A 242 -22.19 2.68 17.98
C ARG A 242 -21.20 1.75 17.34
N GLN A 243 -21.55 1.11 16.23
CA GLN A 243 -20.74 0.11 15.55
C GLN A 243 -20.59 0.44 14.07
N GLU A 244 -19.39 0.29 13.58
CA GLU A 244 -19.06 0.19 12.17
C GLU A 244 -18.93 -1.29 11.80
N GLU A 245 -19.23 -1.68 10.54
CA GLU A 245 -19.27 -3.08 10.18
C GLU A 245 -18.68 -3.36 8.80
N VAL A 246 -18.05 -4.54 8.68
CA VAL A 246 -17.62 -5.14 7.42
C VAL A 246 -18.40 -6.42 7.20
N ASN A 247 -19.07 -6.50 6.07
CA ASN A 247 -19.86 -7.64 5.66
C ASN A 247 -19.15 -8.42 4.55
N PHE A 248 -19.41 -9.72 4.49
CA PHE A 248 -18.83 -10.66 3.53
C PHE A 248 -19.92 -11.46 2.85
N GLN A 249 -19.79 -11.64 1.52
CA GLN A 249 -20.63 -12.53 0.74
C GLN A 249 -19.74 -13.40 -0.14
N ALA A 250 -19.84 -14.71 0.00
CA ALA A 250 -19.08 -15.63 -0.84
C ALA A 250 -19.48 -15.53 -2.32
N ALA A 251 -18.55 -15.69 -3.23
CA ALA A 251 -18.79 -15.64 -4.69
C ALA A 251 -19.86 -16.62 -5.18
N ALA A 252 -20.07 -17.71 -4.46
CA ALA A 252 -21.10 -18.71 -4.78
C ALA A 252 -22.50 -18.35 -4.26
N SER A 253 -22.68 -17.20 -3.59
CA SER A 253 -23.98 -16.78 -3.08
C SER A 253 -24.98 -16.57 -4.22
N PRO A 254 -26.27 -16.98 -4.04
CA PRO A 254 -27.33 -16.64 -4.97
C PRO A 254 -27.87 -15.20 -4.79
N GLY A 255 -27.36 -14.42 -3.84
CA GLY A 255 -27.91 -13.13 -3.42
C GLY A 255 -29.07 -13.27 -2.44
N GLY A 256 -29.65 -12.14 -2.04
CA GLY A 256 -30.79 -12.08 -1.13
C GLY A 256 -30.40 -11.92 0.34
N GLU A 257 -29.13 -11.70 0.66
CA GLU A 257 -28.67 -11.47 2.02
C GLU A 257 -29.34 -10.22 2.62
N ASN A 258 -29.80 -10.37 3.87
CA ASN A 258 -30.27 -9.28 4.71
C ASN A 258 -29.23 -8.96 5.78
N TYR A 259 -28.53 -7.84 5.64
CA TYR A 259 -27.48 -7.39 6.57
C TYR A 259 -28.01 -6.73 7.85
N GLY A 260 -29.33 -6.61 7.98
CA GLY A 260 -30.00 -6.36 9.26
C GLY A 260 -30.34 -4.90 9.57
N TRP A 261 -29.83 -3.90 8.87
CA TRP A 261 -30.24 -2.52 9.09
C TRP A 261 -31.72 -2.31 8.70
N ARG A 262 -32.60 -1.65 9.52
CA ARG A 262 -32.32 -1.00 10.82
C ARG A 262 -32.71 -1.85 12.04
N LEU A 263 -32.90 -3.14 11.89
CA LEU A 263 -33.15 -4.00 13.05
C LEU A 263 -31.92 -4.02 13.95
N MET A 264 -30.74 -4.09 13.34
CA MET A 264 -29.44 -4.18 13.99
C MET A 264 -28.49 -3.06 13.51
N GLU A 265 -27.47 -2.76 14.34
CA GLU A 265 -26.31 -1.96 14.05
C GLU A 265 -25.10 -2.82 14.46
N GLY A 266 -24.38 -3.42 13.50
CA GLY A 266 -23.47 -4.52 13.76
C GLY A 266 -24.17 -5.69 14.45
N SER A 267 -23.59 -6.21 15.52
CA SER A 267 -24.19 -7.26 16.35
C SER A 267 -25.20 -6.74 17.39
N LEU A 268 -25.41 -5.42 17.46
CA LEU A 268 -26.24 -4.77 18.48
C LEU A 268 -27.66 -4.51 17.96
N CYS A 269 -28.68 -4.77 18.81
CA CYS A 269 -30.04 -4.34 18.51
C CYS A 269 -30.15 -2.83 18.39
N TYR A 270 -30.77 -2.36 17.30
CA TYR A 270 -31.07 -0.93 17.09
C TYR A 270 -32.57 -0.66 17.24
N ASN A 271 -33.41 -1.20 16.36
CA ASN A 271 -34.86 -0.99 16.42
C ASN A 271 -35.63 -2.27 15.99
N PRO A 272 -36.20 -3.01 16.95
CA PRO A 272 -36.32 -2.70 18.38
C PRO A 272 -34.99 -2.81 19.15
N SER A 273 -34.91 -2.18 20.32
CA SER A 273 -33.70 -2.16 21.16
C SER A 273 -33.35 -3.49 21.82
N SER A 274 -34.20 -4.51 21.65
CA SER A 274 -33.98 -5.89 22.13
C SER A 274 -34.81 -6.85 21.32
N ASN A 275 -34.39 -8.14 21.25
CA ASN A 275 -35.03 -9.20 20.46
C ASN A 275 -35.18 -8.79 18.96
N CYS A 276 -34.17 -8.15 18.44
CA CYS A 276 -34.18 -7.52 17.11
C CYS A 276 -33.87 -8.49 15.97
N ASN A 277 -33.22 -9.64 16.25
CA ASN A 277 -32.87 -10.60 15.22
C ASN A 277 -34.01 -11.65 15.08
N PRO A 278 -34.80 -11.59 13.99
CA PRO A 278 -35.87 -12.56 13.75
C PRO A 278 -35.34 -13.91 13.28
N GLY A 279 -34.05 -14.06 13.06
CA GLY A 279 -33.39 -15.15 12.35
C GLY A 279 -33.28 -14.87 10.85
N GLY A 280 -32.23 -15.41 10.25
CA GLY A 280 -31.98 -15.25 8.80
C GLY A 280 -31.24 -13.98 8.41
N LEU A 281 -30.78 -13.17 9.39
CA LEU A 281 -29.89 -12.03 9.11
C LEU A 281 -28.45 -12.52 8.86
N THR A 282 -27.78 -11.87 7.93
CA THR A 282 -26.35 -12.06 7.68
C THR A 282 -25.57 -11.12 8.60
N MET A 283 -24.78 -11.70 9.51
CA MET A 283 -24.00 -10.94 10.48
C MET A 283 -22.68 -10.47 9.89
N PRO A 284 -22.16 -9.31 10.33
CA PRO A 284 -20.86 -8.83 9.87
C PRO A 284 -19.72 -9.79 10.26
N VAL A 285 -18.69 -9.83 9.45
CA VAL A 285 -17.46 -10.62 9.70
C VAL A 285 -16.43 -9.85 10.53
N ALA A 286 -16.55 -8.52 10.57
CA ALA A 286 -15.83 -7.65 11.50
C ALA A 286 -16.70 -6.45 11.88
N GLU A 287 -16.55 -5.99 13.11
CA GLU A 287 -17.18 -4.77 13.62
C GLU A 287 -16.26 -4.06 14.61
N TYR A 288 -16.39 -2.76 14.74
CA TYR A 288 -15.68 -2.00 15.74
C TYR A 288 -16.53 -0.87 16.32
N SER A 289 -16.29 -0.57 17.60
CA SER A 289 -17.03 0.49 18.29
C SER A 289 -16.45 1.86 17.96
N GLN A 290 -17.28 2.78 17.49
CA GLN A 290 -16.90 4.18 17.24
C GLN A 290 -16.29 4.82 18.51
N SER A 291 -16.87 4.59 19.67
CA SER A 291 -16.37 5.18 20.93
C SER A 291 -15.05 4.59 21.42
N ALA A 292 -14.72 3.37 21.04
CA ALA A 292 -13.48 2.71 21.46
C ALA A 292 -12.29 3.06 20.56
N THR A 293 -12.53 3.27 19.26
CA THR A 293 -11.47 3.57 18.29
C THR A 293 -11.32 5.06 17.97
N GLY A 294 -12.31 5.88 18.34
CA GLY A 294 -12.40 7.26 17.84
C GLY A 294 -12.87 7.35 16.38
N GLY A 295 -13.27 6.21 15.80
CA GLY A 295 -13.79 6.12 14.45
C GLY A 295 -15.20 6.71 14.31
N CYS A 296 -15.63 6.90 13.07
CA CYS A 296 -16.96 7.46 12.77
C CYS A 296 -17.56 6.91 11.47
N SER A 297 -16.75 6.29 10.61
CA SER A 297 -17.21 5.85 9.30
C SER A 297 -16.19 4.87 8.70
N VAL A 298 -16.56 3.60 8.65
CA VAL A 298 -15.78 2.60 7.93
C VAL A 298 -15.71 2.95 6.45
N THR A 299 -14.50 2.97 5.88
CA THR A 299 -14.29 3.36 4.47
C THR A 299 -14.18 2.18 3.52
N GLY A 300 -14.21 0.95 4.04
CA GLY A 300 -14.01 -0.26 3.22
C GLY A 300 -12.59 -0.39 2.71
N GLY A 301 -12.39 -1.20 1.69
CA GLY A 301 -11.08 -1.45 1.12
C GLY A 301 -11.06 -2.60 0.12
N TYR A 302 -9.92 -3.28 0.02
CA TYR A 302 -9.68 -4.34 -0.95
C TYR A 302 -8.93 -5.52 -0.34
N VAL A 303 -9.15 -6.72 -0.86
CA VAL A 303 -8.25 -7.86 -0.62
C VAL A 303 -6.97 -7.63 -1.41
N TYR A 304 -5.84 -7.55 -0.73
CA TYR A 304 -4.57 -7.30 -1.41
C TYR A 304 -4.19 -8.48 -2.33
N ARG A 305 -3.96 -8.19 -3.61
CA ARG A 305 -3.59 -9.16 -4.65
C ARG A 305 -2.37 -8.75 -5.46
N GLY A 306 -1.71 -7.66 -5.03
CA GLY A 306 -0.48 -7.17 -5.63
C GLY A 306 0.72 -8.10 -5.39
N THR A 307 1.81 -7.80 -6.06
CA THR A 307 3.05 -8.61 -6.00
C THR A 307 4.17 -7.93 -5.22
N GLN A 308 4.04 -6.62 -4.96
CA GLN A 308 5.10 -5.86 -4.28
C GLN A 308 5.20 -6.18 -2.78
N SER A 309 4.08 -6.58 -2.16
CA SER A 309 4.03 -6.97 -0.74
C SER A 309 3.39 -8.35 -0.56
N PRO A 310 4.09 -9.45 -0.94
CA PRO A 310 3.51 -10.81 -0.98
C PRO A 310 2.95 -11.29 0.35
N ALA A 311 3.43 -10.79 1.49
CA ALA A 311 2.93 -11.16 2.80
C ALA A 311 1.55 -10.54 3.13
N LEU A 312 1.10 -9.52 2.38
CA LEU A 312 -0.27 -8.99 2.46
C LEU A 312 -1.26 -9.79 1.62
N HIS A 313 -0.79 -10.69 0.75
CA HIS A 313 -1.63 -11.38 -0.22
C HIS A 313 -2.75 -12.20 0.45
N GLY A 314 -4.00 -11.86 0.14
CA GLY A 314 -5.19 -12.48 0.70
C GLY A 314 -5.79 -11.78 1.92
N ILE A 315 -5.14 -10.75 2.44
CA ILE A 315 -5.66 -9.95 3.55
C ILE A 315 -6.58 -8.86 3.00
N TYR A 316 -7.79 -8.74 3.55
CA TYR A 316 -8.68 -7.62 3.27
C TYR A 316 -8.23 -6.42 4.10
N LEU A 317 -7.82 -5.36 3.42
CA LEU A 317 -7.38 -4.10 4.02
C LEU A 317 -8.57 -3.13 4.07
N TYR A 318 -8.87 -2.53 5.22
CA TYR A 318 -9.92 -1.55 5.37
C TYR A 318 -9.55 -0.47 6.40
N GLY A 319 -10.25 0.66 6.40
CA GLY A 319 -9.92 1.77 7.29
C GLY A 319 -11.14 2.52 7.78
N ASP A 320 -10.90 3.54 8.62
CA ASP A 320 -11.90 4.49 9.11
C ASP A 320 -11.55 5.92 8.71
N PHE A 321 -12.57 6.68 8.33
CA PHE A 321 -12.42 8.07 7.87
C PHE A 321 -11.90 9.01 8.96
N CYS A 322 -12.39 8.88 10.20
CA CYS A 322 -12.10 9.82 11.27
C CYS A 322 -10.81 9.50 12.01
N SER A 323 -10.63 8.23 12.39
CA SER A 323 -9.46 7.82 13.18
C SER A 323 -8.21 7.71 12.32
N GLY A 324 -8.35 7.42 11.02
CA GLY A 324 -7.21 7.14 10.14
C GLY A 324 -6.63 5.74 10.34
N ASP A 325 -7.26 4.91 11.17
CA ASP A 325 -6.82 3.54 11.38
C ASP A 325 -7.00 2.68 10.12
N ILE A 326 -6.02 1.81 9.89
CA ILE A 326 -6.08 0.75 8.87
C ILE A 326 -5.95 -0.60 9.55
N TRP A 327 -6.85 -1.51 9.20
CA TRP A 327 -6.87 -2.89 9.70
C TRP A 327 -6.68 -3.89 8.57
N GLY A 328 -6.15 -5.05 8.95
CA GLY A 328 -6.20 -6.27 8.16
C GLY A 328 -7.29 -7.21 8.68
N LEU A 329 -7.95 -7.94 7.79
CA LEU A 329 -8.95 -8.95 8.11
C LEU A 329 -8.65 -10.22 7.31
N GLU A 330 -8.56 -11.36 8.00
CA GLU A 330 -8.25 -12.65 7.39
C GLU A 330 -9.00 -13.78 8.08
N PRO A 331 -9.21 -14.95 7.44
CA PRO A 331 -9.79 -16.11 8.10
C PRO A 331 -8.96 -16.55 9.31
N ASP A 332 -9.62 -16.84 10.45
CA ASP A 332 -8.96 -17.25 11.69
C ASP A 332 -8.58 -18.75 11.75
N GLY A 333 -8.83 -19.49 10.65
CA GLY A 333 -8.56 -20.92 10.56
C GLY A 333 -9.57 -21.81 11.30
N SER A 334 -10.53 -21.23 12.03
CA SER A 334 -11.59 -21.95 12.76
C SER A 334 -12.99 -21.80 12.12
N GLY A 335 -13.06 -21.09 10.99
CA GLY A 335 -14.28 -20.75 10.26
C GLY A 335 -14.84 -19.38 10.60
N GLY A 336 -14.10 -18.58 11.37
CA GLY A 336 -14.34 -17.18 11.67
C GLY A 336 -13.29 -16.27 11.01
N TRP A 337 -13.23 -15.03 11.50
CA TRP A 337 -12.38 -13.98 10.97
C TRP A 337 -11.61 -13.29 12.10
N SER A 338 -10.35 -12.90 11.82
CA SER A 338 -9.51 -12.13 12.71
C SER A 338 -9.25 -10.75 12.12
N SER A 339 -9.63 -9.71 12.85
CA SER A 339 -9.30 -8.31 12.53
C SER A 339 -8.20 -7.82 13.47
N TYR A 340 -7.21 -7.11 12.91
CA TYR A 340 -6.08 -6.55 13.66
C TYR A 340 -5.64 -5.21 13.06
N ALA A 341 -5.17 -4.30 13.93
CA ALA A 341 -4.67 -3.01 13.50
C ALA A 341 -3.32 -3.16 12.79
N LEU A 342 -3.14 -2.46 11.68
CA LEU A 342 -1.89 -2.38 10.92
C LEU A 342 -1.17 -1.06 11.15
N THR A 343 -1.89 0.06 11.05
CA THR A 343 -1.31 1.40 11.28
C THR A 343 -2.41 2.44 11.47
N ASP A 344 -2.04 3.59 12.02
CA ASP A 344 -2.77 4.85 11.92
C ASP A 344 -2.12 5.67 10.79
N ALA A 345 -2.89 6.04 9.78
CA ALA A 345 -2.40 6.80 8.63
C ALA A 345 -2.10 8.26 8.97
N GLY A 346 -2.66 8.78 10.07
CA GLY A 346 -2.52 10.18 10.47
C GLY A 346 -3.30 11.18 9.60
N PHE A 347 -4.22 10.69 8.76
CA PHE A 347 -5.08 11.52 7.89
C PHE A 347 -6.46 10.90 7.72
N LEU A 348 -7.40 11.68 7.17
CA LEU A 348 -8.78 11.24 6.90
C LEU A 348 -8.81 10.30 5.70
N ILE A 349 -9.05 9.01 5.91
CA ILE A 349 -9.11 8.01 4.84
C ILE A 349 -10.48 8.01 4.19
N SER A 350 -10.62 8.60 3.00
CA SER A 350 -11.92 8.64 2.28
C SER A 350 -12.24 7.35 1.55
N SER A 351 -11.25 6.61 1.10
CA SER A 351 -11.40 5.38 0.32
C SER A 351 -10.06 4.68 0.14
N PHE A 352 -10.13 3.46 -0.37
CA PHE A 352 -9.03 2.74 -0.97
C PHE A 352 -9.25 2.59 -2.47
N ALA A 353 -8.21 2.20 -3.19
CA ALA A 353 -8.27 1.82 -4.60
C ALA A 353 -7.34 0.64 -4.87
N GLU A 354 -7.62 -0.08 -5.96
CA GLU A 354 -6.78 -1.14 -6.48
C GLU A 354 -6.41 -0.84 -7.95
N ASP A 355 -5.13 -0.97 -8.29
CA ASP A 355 -4.69 -0.83 -9.68
C ASP A 355 -4.81 -2.14 -10.48
N GLU A 356 -4.42 -2.10 -11.77
CA GLU A 356 -4.45 -3.29 -12.63
C GLU A 356 -3.54 -4.42 -12.14
N ALA A 357 -2.46 -4.10 -11.42
CA ALA A 357 -1.52 -5.07 -10.86
C ALA A 357 -2.00 -5.67 -9.52
N GLY A 358 -3.07 -5.13 -8.93
CA GLY A 358 -3.58 -5.56 -7.63
C GLY A 358 -2.92 -4.87 -6.45
N GLU A 359 -2.13 -3.81 -6.70
CA GLU A 359 -1.57 -2.97 -5.66
C GLU A 359 -2.66 -2.07 -5.06
N VAL A 360 -2.63 -1.88 -3.74
CA VAL A 360 -3.66 -1.14 -3.01
C VAL A 360 -3.16 0.23 -2.61
N TYR A 361 -4.04 1.22 -2.68
CA TYR A 361 -3.79 2.62 -2.36
C TYR A 361 -4.83 3.15 -1.38
N ALA A 362 -4.43 4.10 -0.52
CA ALA A 362 -5.32 4.84 0.38
C ALA A 362 -5.35 6.33 0.00
N PHE A 363 -6.50 6.99 0.17
CA PHE A 363 -6.69 8.41 -0.14
C PHE A 363 -6.72 9.26 1.12
N ASP A 364 -5.90 10.32 1.15
CA ASP A 364 -6.03 11.43 2.08
C ASP A 364 -7.05 12.44 1.54
N TYR A 365 -8.24 12.46 2.16
CA TYR A 365 -9.31 13.37 1.80
C TYR A 365 -8.96 14.84 2.01
N GLY A 366 -8.20 15.13 3.08
CA GLY A 366 -7.90 16.49 3.52
C GLY A 366 -6.81 17.17 2.71
N ALA A 367 -5.64 16.50 2.58
CA ALA A 367 -4.49 17.03 1.86
C ALA A 367 -4.46 16.66 0.38
N GLY A 368 -5.36 15.79 -0.07
CA GLY A 368 -5.43 15.37 -1.48
C GLY A 368 -4.25 14.50 -1.90
N GLY A 369 -3.81 13.64 -1.01
CA GLY A 369 -2.76 12.65 -1.24
C GLY A 369 -3.30 11.30 -1.68
N LEU A 370 -2.49 10.58 -2.44
CA LEU A 370 -2.66 9.15 -2.74
C LEU A 370 -1.44 8.41 -2.24
N TYR A 371 -1.67 7.38 -1.44
CA TYR A 371 -0.61 6.62 -0.78
C TYR A 371 -0.71 5.15 -1.15
N GLN A 372 0.38 4.58 -1.66
CA GLN A 372 0.48 3.15 -1.91
C GLN A 372 0.71 2.40 -0.59
N VAL A 373 -0.05 1.33 -0.40
CA VAL A 373 0.15 0.38 0.70
C VAL A 373 1.29 -0.55 0.36
N SER A 374 2.25 -0.70 1.28
CA SER A 374 3.37 -1.63 1.12
C SER A 374 3.89 -2.12 2.46
N LEU A 375 4.81 -3.09 2.40
CA LEU A 375 5.58 -3.54 3.55
C LEU A 375 7.04 -3.17 3.36
N ARG A 376 7.64 -2.56 4.38
CA ARG A 376 9.09 -2.32 4.44
C ARG A 376 9.81 -3.56 4.98
N SER A 377 11.08 -3.71 4.64
CA SER A 377 11.87 -4.87 5.06
C SER A 377 12.27 -4.83 6.53
N PHE A 378 12.42 -3.63 7.11
CA PHE A 378 12.90 -3.42 8.49
C PHE A 378 11.96 -2.52 9.28
N ALA A 379 11.63 -2.92 10.51
CA ALA A 379 10.70 -2.17 11.35
C ALA A 379 11.24 -0.80 11.83
N ASP A 380 12.56 -0.63 11.89
CA ASP A 380 13.26 0.57 12.35
C ASP A 380 13.71 1.51 11.22
N VAL A 381 13.40 1.22 9.94
CA VAL A 381 13.75 2.07 8.80
C VAL A 381 12.48 2.60 8.15
N LEU A 382 12.14 3.86 8.45
CA LEU A 382 10.95 4.51 7.90
C LEU A 382 11.19 4.96 6.46
N PRO A 383 10.17 5.07 5.59
CA PRO A 383 10.31 5.60 4.25
C PRO A 383 10.87 7.03 4.17
N SER A 384 10.73 7.80 5.26
CA SER A 384 11.32 9.13 5.38
C SER A 384 12.79 9.12 5.78
N TYR A 385 13.36 7.96 6.10
CA TYR A 385 14.79 7.86 6.44
C TYR A 385 15.63 8.08 5.18
N TRP A 386 16.68 8.87 5.29
CA TRP A 386 17.46 9.36 4.14
C TRP A 386 18.08 8.24 3.27
N ALA A 387 18.38 7.06 3.85
CA ALA A 387 18.95 5.91 3.15
C ALA A 387 17.94 4.75 3.02
N PHE A 388 16.63 5.04 3.06
CA PHE A 388 15.58 4.01 2.99
C PHE A 388 15.72 3.15 1.74
N GLU A 389 15.83 3.77 0.57
CA GLU A 389 15.88 3.07 -0.71
C GLU A 389 17.14 2.20 -0.85
N GLU A 390 18.29 2.69 -0.39
CA GLU A 390 19.53 1.94 -0.40
C GLU A 390 19.49 0.73 0.53
N ILE A 391 18.93 0.91 1.74
CA ILE A 391 18.79 -0.17 2.72
C ILE A 391 17.85 -1.27 2.20
N GLU A 392 16.69 -0.88 1.65
CA GLU A 392 15.76 -1.82 1.02
C GLU A 392 16.43 -2.56 -0.14
N ALA A 393 17.13 -1.85 -1.04
CA ALA A 393 17.77 -2.44 -2.20
C ALA A 393 18.84 -3.48 -1.82
N ILE A 394 19.74 -3.17 -0.86
CA ILE A 394 20.78 -4.13 -0.45
C ILE A 394 20.21 -5.33 0.32
N TYR A 395 19.05 -5.15 0.98
CA TYR A 395 18.33 -6.27 1.59
C TYR A 395 17.70 -7.18 0.53
N GLN A 396 16.98 -6.61 -0.43
CA GLN A 396 16.35 -7.36 -1.54
C GLN A 396 17.41 -8.09 -2.39
N ALA A 397 18.58 -7.48 -2.60
CA ALA A 397 19.73 -8.11 -3.25
C ALA A 397 20.42 -9.19 -2.39
N GLY A 398 20.00 -9.33 -1.11
CA GLY A 398 20.54 -10.33 -0.18
C GLY A 398 21.93 -9.99 0.37
N TYR A 399 22.38 -8.74 0.25
CA TYR A 399 23.70 -8.32 0.77
C TYR A 399 23.70 -8.17 2.30
N VAL A 400 22.54 -7.94 2.91
CA VAL A 400 22.40 -7.78 4.36
C VAL A 400 21.22 -8.57 4.91
N ALA A 401 21.27 -8.88 6.22
CA ALA A 401 20.18 -9.57 6.94
C ALA A 401 19.61 -8.74 8.10
N GLY A 402 20.16 -7.55 8.35
CA GLY A 402 19.81 -6.70 9.49
C GLY A 402 20.64 -7.01 10.75
N CYS A 403 20.24 -6.39 11.87
CA CYS A 403 20.89 -6.53 13.18
C CYS A 403 20.04 -7.35 14.17
N SER A 404 18.75 -7.54 13.91
CA SER A 404 17.81 -8.40 14.63
C SER A 404 16.92 -9.13 13.64
N ALA A 405 16.46 -10.32 14.02
CA ALA A 405 15.57 -11.13 13.21
C ALA A 405 14.10 -11.00 13.61
N ASP A 406 13.82 -10.68 14.88
CA ASP A 406 12.47 -10.56 15.41
C ASP A 406 12.42 -9.47 16.51
N PRO A 407 11.77 -8.32 16.27
CA PRO A 407 11.42 -7.84 14.93
C PRO A 407 12.66 -7.67 14.06
N ARG A 408 12.49 -7.73 12.74
CA ARG A 408 13.61 -7.50 11.83
C ARG A 408 13.99 -6.02 11.88
N LEU A 409 15.24 -5.76 12.32
CA LEU A 409 15.80 -4.42 12.43
C LEU A 409 17.07 -4.31 11.57
N TYR A 410 17.26 -3.16 10.96
CA TYR A 410 18.50 -2.82 10.25
C TYR A 410 19.52 -2.17 11.15
N CYS A 411 19.09 -1.41 12.15
CA CYS A 411 19.91 -0.56 13.01
C CYS A 411 20.75 0.45 12.20
N PRO A 412 20.13 1.37 11.46
CA PRO A 412 20.83 2.22 10.48
C PRO A 412 21.92 3.09 11.10
N ASP A 413 21.68 3.63 12.29
CA ASP A 413 22.60 4.54 12.99
C ASP A 413 23.66 3.80 13.82
N ARG A 414 23.65 2.46 13.79
CA ARG A 414 24.66 1.67 14.51
C ARG A 414 25.98 1.68 13.76
N ILE A 415 27.05 2.05 14.45
CA ILE A 415 28.41 2.07 13.88
C ILE A 415 28.84 0.64 13.52
N LEU A 416 29.42 0.49 12.35
CA LEU A 416 30.01 -0.76 11.89
C LEU A 416 31.38 -0.98 12.55
N ASN A 417 31.67 -2.22 12.95
CA ASN A 417 33.03 -2.62 13.21
C ASN A 417 33.69 -3.21 11.94
N ARG A 418 35.01 -3.37 11.98
CA ARG A 418 35.78 -3.84 10.82
C ARG A 418 35.42 -5.28 10.41
N ALA A 419 35.04 -6.14 11.36
CA ALA A 419 34.60 -7.50 11.03
C ALA A 419 33.25 -7.53 10.31
N GLU A 420 32.30 -6.69 10.71
CA GLU A 420 31.02 -6.53 10.00
C GLU A 420 31.23 -5.95 8.59
N SER A 421 32.13 -5.00 8.46
CA SER A 421 32.49 -4.42 7.14
C SER A 421 33.08 -5.47 6.18
N ALA A 422 33.81 -6.46 6.67
CA ALA A 422 34.30 -7.57 5.82
C ALA A 422 33.13 -8.33 5.17
N VAL A 423 32.03 -8.55 5.91
CA VAL A 423 30.83 -9.20 5.36
C VAL A 423 30.17 -8.33 4.29
N PHE A 424 30.02 -7.03 4.55
CA PHE A 424 29.46 -6.07 3.58
C PHE A 424 30.25 -6.07 2.27
N VAL A 425 31.59 -5.96 2.38
CA VAL A 425 32.49 -5.88 1.21
C VAL A 425 32.41 -7.16 0.38
N LEU A 426 32.54 -8.34 1.00
CA LEU A 426 32.55 -9.60 0.27
C LEU A 426 31.16 -9.94 -0.34
N ARG A 427 30.07 -9.59 0.35
CA ARG A 427 28.74 -9.72 -0.25
C ARG A 427 28.53 -8.71 -1.39
N GLY A 428 29.08 -7.52 -1.27
CA GLY A 428 29.10 -6.55 -2.36
C GLY A 428 29.85 -7.07 -3.58
N GLU A 429 30.97 -7.79 -3.38
CA GLU A 429 31.77 -8.37 -4.47
C GLU A 429 31.12 -9.61 -5.08
N TYR A 430 30.75 -10.57 -4.25
CA TYR A 430 30.29 -11.90 -4.69
C TYR A 430 28.78 -12.05 -4.79
N GLY A 431 28.02 -11.03 -4.42
CA GLY A 431 26.56 -11.09 -4.33
C GLY A 431 26.09 -11.73 -3.03
N SER A 432 24.84 -12.25 -3.04
CA SER A 432 24.18 -12.85 -1.86
C SER A 432 24.79 -14.19 -1.48
N ILE A 433 25.98 -14.17 -0.88
CA ILE A 433 26.65 -15.38 -0.37
C ILE A 433 26.33 -15.61 1.12
N ALA A 434 26.03 -16.87 1.49
CA ALA A 434 25.72 -17.25 2.88
C ALA A 434 26.99 -17.42 3.73
N ASP A 435 28.05 -17.96 3.12
CA ASP A 435 29.32 -18.31 3.75
C ASP A 435 30.49 -17.55 3.11
N PRO A 436 31.62 -17.41 3.79
CA PRO A 436 32.84 -16.82 3.22
C PRO A 436 33.22 -17.48 1.90
N PRO A 437 33.66 -16.71 0.87
CA PRO A 437 33.92 -17.23 -0.46
C PRO A 437 35.14 -18.20 -0.52
N HIS A 438 36.04 -18.07 0.45
CA HIS A 438 37.23 -18.92 0.53
C HIS A 438 37.27 -19.79 1.80
N THR A 439 37.85 -20.99 1.71
CA THR A 439 38.12 -21.79 2.90
C THR A 439 39.23 -21.13 3.71
N PRO A 440 38.99 -20.75 4.97
CA PRO A 440 39.99 -20.06 5.78
C PRO A 440 41.16 -20.99 6.11
N PRO A 441 42.39 -20.47 6.23
CA PRO A 441 43.55 -21.25 6.60
C PRO A 441 43.43 -21.83 8.02
N ALA A 442 44.12 -22.94 8.29
CA ALA A 442 44.13 -23.54 9.64
C ALA A 442 44.89 -22.67 10.66
N THR A 443 45.87 -21.89 10.19
CA THR A 443 46.62 -20.91 11.00
C THR A 443 46.18 -19.51 10.60
N PRO A 444 45.69 -18.68 11.55
CA PRO A 444 45.26 -17.32 11.27
C PRO A 444 46.37 -16.48 10.63
N THR A 445 46.00 -15.69 9.64
CA THR A 445 46.88 -14.67 9.03
C THR A 445 47.14 -13.53 9.99
N PHE A 446 46.09 -13.12 10.74
CA PHE A 446 46.14 -12.02 11.70
C PHE A 446 46.28 -12.53 13.13
N VAL A 447 47.21 -11.95 13.91
CA VAL A 447 47.49 -12.41 15.28
C VAL A 447 46.35 -12.18 16.25
N ASP A 448 45.45 -11.26 15.95
CA ASP A 448 44.33 -10.84 16.78
C ASP A 448 42.98 -11.44 16.36
N VAL A 449 42.96 -12.32 15.35
CA VAL A 449 41.73 -12.98 14.87
C VAL A 449 41.81 -14.49 15.10
N ALA A 450 41.19 -14.97 16.17
CA ALA A 450 41.17 -16.40 16.49
C ALA A 450 40.33 -17.20 15.49
N THR A 451 40.67 -18.46 15.23
CA THR A 451 39.89 -19.38 14.37
C THR A 451 38.43 -19.59 14.86
N SER A 452 38.16 -19.37 16.15
CA SER A 452 36.83 -19.43 16.76
C SER A 452 36.03 -18.11 16.65
N PHE A 453 36.65 -17.06 16.16
CA PHE A 453 35.95 -15.78 15.96
C PHE A 453 34.88 -15.89 14.86
N TRP A 454 33.69 -15.34 15.08
CA TRP A 454 32.58 -15.49 14.13
C TRP A 454 32.90 -14.99 12.70
N GLY A 455 33.68 -13.92 12.61
CA GLY A 455 34.09 -13.28 11.35
C GLY A 455 35.36 -13.86 10.73
N TYR A 456 35.96 -14.91 11.33
CA TYR A 456 37.27 -15.43 10.92
C TYR A 456 37.33 -15.71 9.41
N GLY A 457 36.43 -16.54 8.89
CA GLY A 457 36.41 -16.86 7.47
C GLY A 457 36.20 -15.66 6.54
N TRP A 458 35.39 -14.67 6.97
CA TRP A 458 35.17 -13.45 6.22
C TRP A 458 36.43 -12.58 6.17
N ILE A 459 37.09 -12.41 7.29
CA ILE A 459 38.35 -11.63 7.39
C ILE A 459 39.48 -12.27 6.56
N GLU A 460 39.64 -13.58 6.66
CA GLU A 460 40.63 -14.29 5.86
C GLU A 460 40.31 -14.21 4.36
N SER A 461 39.03 -14.31 3.97
CA SER A 461 38.62 -14.15 2.57
C SER A 461 38.90 -12.73 2.07
N LEU A 462 38.63 -11.72 2.89
CA LEU A 462 38.90 -10.30 2.56
C LEU A 462 40.40 -10.05 2.32
N TRP A 463 41.25 -10.74 3.09
CA TRP A 463 42.70 -10.71 2.91
C TRP A 463 43.15 -11.43 1.63
N ILE A 464 42.63 -12.65 1.39
CA ILE A 464 42.95 -13.47 0.21
C ILE A 464 42.61 -12.68 -1.08
N ASP A 465 41.50 -11.97 -1.10
CA ASP A 465 41.06 -11.18 -2.24
C ASP A 465 41.78 -9.83 -2.36
N GLY A 466 42.58 -9.45 -1.38
CA GLY A 466 43.36 -8.22 -1.42
C GLY A 466 42.59 -6.94 -1.07
N PHE A 467 41.38 -7.06 -0.49
CA PHE A 467 40.60 -5.89 -0.05
C PHE A 467 41.17 -5.21 1.20
N THR A 468 41.96 -5.90 2.01
CA THR A 468 42.52 -5.38 3.26
C THR A 468 44.01 -5.60 3.37
N ALA A 469 44.72 -4.72 4.05
CA ALA A 469 46.10 -4.85 4.48
C ALA A 469 46.23 -5.04 6.01
N GLY A 470 45.08 -5.15 6.73
CA GLY A 470 45.04 -5.14 8.19
C GLY A 470 45.04 -3.70 8.77
N CYS A 471 45.13 -3.61 10.10
CA CYS A 471 45.26 -2.36 10.85
C CYS A 471 46.68 -2.12 11.37
N SER A 472 47.53 -3.16 11.41
CA SER A 472 48.96 -3.13 11.78
C SER A 472 49.75 -4.12 10.93
N ALA A 473 50.97 -3.74 10.55
CA ALA A 473 51.85 -4.60 9.76
C ALA A 473 52.84 -5.38 10.64
N ASP A 474 53.13 -4.94 11.86
CA ASP A 474 54.02 -5.62 12.78
C ASP A 474 53.58 -5.39 14.25
N PRO A 475 52.99 -6.42 14.89
CA PRO A 475 52.56 -7.66 14.28
C PRO A 475 51.37 -7.42 13.33
N LEU A 476 51.22 -8.33 12.34
CA LEU A 476 50.10 -8.24 11.39
C LEU A 476 48.77 -8.48 12.12
N ALA A 477 47.95 -7.45 12.22
CA ALA A 477 46.68 -7.45 12.93
C ALA A 477 45.55 -6.91 12.06
N TYR A 478 44.31 -7.35 12.30
CA TYR A 478 43.10 -6.91 11.58
C TYR A 478 42.25 -5.89 12.38
N CYS A 479 42.32 -5.95 13.71
CA CYS A 479 41.51 -5.13 14.61
C CYS A 479 39.99 -5.32 14.40
N PRO A 480 39.42 -6.54 14.55
CA PRO A 480 38.07 -6.86 14.11
C PRO A 480 36.98 -6.06 14.82
N ASP A 481 37.18 -5.72 16.09
CA ASP A 481 36.21 -5.00 16.92
C ASP A 481 36.35 -3.47 16.86
N SER A 482 37.38 -2.95 16.16
CA SER A 482 37.53 -1.51 15.98
C SER A 482 36.42 -0.93 15.12
N GLN A 483 35.93 0.25 15.48
CA GLN A 483 34.95 0.98 14.68
C GLN A 483 35.54 1.35 13.33
N HIS A 484 34.72 1.30 12.29
CA HIS A 484 35.10 1.61 10.93
C HIS A 484 34.93 3.10 10.68
N THR A 485 35.97 3.77 10.18
CA THR A 485 35.91 5.20 9.88
C THR A 485 35.51 5.47 8.43
N ARG A 486 35.14 6.73 8.14
CA ARG A 486 34.84 7.19 6.78
C ARG A 486 36.05 7.02 5.84
N ALA A 487 37.26 7.24 6.34
CA ALA A 487 38.51 7.02 5.58
C ALA A 487 38.69 5.53 5.22
N GLU A 488 38.51 4.62 6.18
CA GLU A 488 38.63 3.18 5.95
C GLU A 488 37.52 2.66 5.02
N GLY A 489 36.29 3.16 5.15
CA GLY A 489 35.19 2.87 4.23
C GLY A 489 35.52 3.26 2.80
N SER A 490 36.16 4.42 2.59
CA SER A 490 36.60 4.87 1.27
C SER A 490 37.50 3.84 0.57
N VAL A 491 38.40 3.18 1.28
CA VAL A 491 39.25 2.12 0.72
C VAL A 491 38.42 0.94 0.22
N PHE A 492 37.55 0.42 1.09
CA PHE A 492 36.79 -0.78 0.78
C PHE A 492 35.83 -0.61 -0.38
N PHE A 493 35.06 0.47 -0.36
CA PHE A 493 34.04 0.68 -1.40
C PHE A 493 34.64 1.17 -2.73
N LEU A 494 35.77 1.88 -2.73
CA LEU A 494 36.51 2.14 -3.97
C LEU A 494 37.07 0.86 -4.60
N ARG A 495 37.49 -0.11 -3.79
CA ARG A 495 37.95 -1.41 -4.28
C ARG A 495 36.82 -2.26 -4.84
N ILE A 496 35.60 -2.19 -4.27
CA ILE A 496 34.40 -2.79 -4.88
C ILE A 496 34.10 -2.13 -6.23
N LEU A 497 34.15 -0.79 -6.30
CA LEU A 497 33.85 -0.04 -7.53
C LEU A 497 34.82 -0.35 -8.68
N ASN A 498 36.10 -0.50 -8.37
CA ASN A 498 37.16 -0.63 -9.38
C ASN A 498 37.77 -2.03 -9.46
N ALA A 499 38.52 -2.44 -8.46
CA ALA A 499 39.11 -3.78 -8.26
C ALA A 499 39.81 -3.81 -6.90
N PRO A 500 40.08 -4.99 -6.31
CA PRO A 500 40.82 -5.12 -5.05
C PRO A 500 42.21 -4.48 -5.05
N SER A 501 42.86 -4.44 -6.20
CA SER A 501 44.22 -3.86 -6.39
C SER A 501 44.20 -2.35 -6.69
N TYR A 502 43.03 -1.69 -6.65
CA TYR A 502 42.94 -0.25 -6.92
C TYR A 502 43.75 0.57 -5.93
N GLU A 503 44.51 1.52 -6.47
CA GLU A 503 45.22 2.56 -5.72
C GLU A 503 44.76 3.92 -6.23
N PRO A 504 44.43 4.88 -5.32
CA PRO A 504 43.95 6.17 -5.73
C PRO A 504 45.06 7.02 -6.34
N PRO A 505 44.74 8.05 -7.16
CA PRO A 505 45.70 9.04 -7.59
C PRO A 505 46.25 9.83 -6.40
N ALA A 506 47.42 10.51 -6.62
CA ALA A 506 47.98 11.38 -5.59
C ALA A 506 46.97 12.47 -5.19
N PRO A 507 46.80 12.76 -3.88
CA PRO A 507 45.86 13.77 -3.42
C PRO A 507 46.26 15.18 -3.87
N VAL A 508 45.26 16.02 -4.09
CA VAL A 508 45.45 17.42 -4.54
C VAL A 508 45.12 18.46 -3.46
N GLY A 509 44.68 18.04 -2.29
CA GLY A 509 44.33 18.93 -1.18
C GLY A 509 42.91 19.49 -1.30
N LEU A 510 41.95 18.64 -1.61
CA LEU A 510 40.56 19.04 -1.79
C LEU A 510 39.88 19.45 -0.48
N PHE A 511 40.26 18.87 0.65
CA PHE A 511 39.63 19.07 1.96
C PHE A 511 40.52 19.77 2.95
N ASP A 512 39.95 20.71 3.73
CA ASP A 512 40.69 21.50 4.74
C ASP A 512 41.08 20.67 5.97
N ASP A 513 40.44 19.53 6.20
CA ASP A 513 40.66 18.63 7.34
C ASP A 513 41.44 17.36 6.99
N VAL A 514 42.00 17.26 5.79
CA VAL A 514 42.79 16.13 5.31
C VAL A 514 44.23 16.54 5.06
N ASP A 515 45.15 16.07 5.89
CA ASP A 515 46.58 16.27 5.66
C ASP A 515 47.01 15.49 4.39
N LEU A 516 47.66 16.14 3.45
CA LEU A 516 48.18 15.52 2.22
C LEU A 516 49.16 14.38 2.46
N GLY A 517 49.81 14.34 3.63
CA GLY A 517 50.68 13.26 4.06
C GLY A 517 49.96 12.09 4.75
N ALA A 518 48.65 12.22 5.00
CA ALA A 518 47.89 11.15 5.60
C ALA A 518 47.74 9.98 4.62
N TRP A 519 47.79 8.74 5.13
CA TRP A 519 47.70 7.53 4.32
C TRP A 519 46.40 7.45 3.50
N TYR A 520 45.32 8.06 4.01
CA TYR A 520 44.00 8.06 3.42
C TYR A 520 43.74 9.24 2.46
N ALA A 521 44.64 10.20 2.34
CA ALA A 521 44.34 11.43 1.61
C ALA A 521 43.88 11.22 0.16
N GLY A 522 44.57 10.38 -0.59
CA GLY A 522 44.13 10.00 -1.95
C GLY A 522 42.82 9.21 -1.99
N TRP A 523 42.62 8.35 -0.99
CA TRP A 523 41.42 7.53 -0.90
C TRP A 523 40.14 8.34 -0.67
N VAL A 524 40.19 9.32 0.26
CA VAL A 524 39.01 10.14 0.57
C VAL A 524 38.65 11.09 -0.57
N GLU A 525 39.66 11.66 -1.26
CA GLU A 525 39.45 12.47 -2.46
C GLU A 525 38.84 11.64 -3.60
N ALA A 526 39.36 10.44 -3.82
CA ALA A 526 38.83 9.53 -4.84
C ALA A 526 37.38 9.07 -4.52
N ALA A 527 37.07 8.76 -3.25
CA ALA A 527 35.74 8.37 -2.83
C ALA A 527 34.70 9.50 -3.01
N TYR A 528 35.09 10.72 -2.66
CA TYR A 528 34.28 11.92 -2.89
C TYR A 528 34.01 12.14 -4.39
N ASN A 529 35.06 12.11 -5.20
CA ASN A 529 34.97 12.31 -6.65
C ASN A 529 34.17 11.20 -7.35
N ALA A 530 34.14 9.99 -6.79
CA ALA A 530 33.33 8.86 -7.27
C ALA A 530 31.88 8.90 -6.74
N GLY A 531 31.52 9.87 -5.90
CA GLY A 531 30.18 9.96 -5.31
C GLY A 531 29.87 8.90 -4.24
N LEU A 532 30.90 8.20 -3.72
CA LEU A 532 30.71 7.17 -2.69
C LEU A 532 30.39 7.76 -1.32
N LEU A 533 30.97 8.90 -0.97
CA LEU A 533 30.68 9.65 0.25
C LEU A 533 30.69 11.15 -0.02
N PRO A 534 29.68 11.89 0.46
CA PRO A 534 29.72 13.34 0.38
C PRO A 534 30.70 13.94 1.40
N ALA A 535 31.05 15.19 1.20
CA ALA A 535 31.72 16.00 2.22
C ALA A 535 30.84 16.14 3.47
N CYS A 536 31.44 16.16 4.67
CA CYS A 536 30.71 16.36 5.92
C CYS A 536 30.38 17.85 6.16
N ALA A 537 31.11 18.77 5.51
CA ALA A 537 30.86 20.23 5.53
C ALA A 537 31.28 20.86 4.22
N SER A 538 30.59 21.96 3.83
CA SER A 538 30.83 22.66 2.54
C SER A 538 31.47 24.04 2.65
N GLY A 539 31.64 24.55 3.84
CA GLY A 539 32.28 25.84 4.02
C GLY A 539 33.02 26.02 5.36
N PRO A 540 34.31 25.61 5.47
CA PRO A 540 35.18 25.02 4.46
C PRO A 540 34.82 23.61 4.06
N LEU A 541 35.30 23.13 2.92
CA LEU A 541 35.03 21.77 2.46
C LEU A 541 35.82 20.78 3.33
N ARG A 542 35.12 19.86 4.00
CA ARG A 542 35.68 18.90 4.93
C ARG A 542 35.14 17.49 4.63
N PHE A 543 36.00 16.48 4.81
CA PHE A 543 35.60 15.08 4.64
C PHE A 543 35.29 14.37 5.95
N CYS A 544 35.85 14.84 7.06
CA CYS A 544 35.75 14.19 8.38
C CYS A 544 36.24 12.73 8.35
N PRO A 545 37.51 12.48 7.99
CA PRO A 545 37.99 11.12 7.69
C PRO A 545 37.96 10.16 8.88
N GLU A 546 38.11 10.70 10.10
CA GLU A 546 38.11 9.94 11.36
C GLU A 546 36.73 9.74 11.97
N ASP A 547 35.66 10.32 11.39
CA ASP A 547 34.30 10.08 11.84
C ASP A 547 33.92 8.62 11.57
N GLU A 548 33.15 8.06 12.49
CA GLU A 548 32.68 6.68 12.44
C GLU A 548 31.67 6.46 11.30
N LEU A 549 31.74 5.31 10.68
CA LEU A 549 30.85 4.91 9.58
C LEU A 549 29.71 4.05 10.13
N ASP A 550 28.49 4.55 10.05
CA ASP A 550 27.31 3.79 10.42
C ASP A 550 26.83 2.86 9.29
N ARG A 551 25.84 2.02 9.61
CA ARG A 551 25.30 1.04 8.66
C ARG A 551 24.54 1.68 7.51
N ALA A 552 23.93 2.85 7.70
CA ALA A 552 23.20 3.56 6.65
C ALA A 552 24.17 4.11 5.60
N TRP A 553 25.27 4.73 6.02
CA TRP A 553 26.32 5.16 5.09
C TRP A 553 26.98 3.98 4.36
N ALA A 554 27.17 2.84 5.02
CA ALA A 554 27.68 1.65 4.35
C ALA A 554 26.71 1.11 3.30
N ALA A 555 25.39 1.17 3.54
CA ALA A 555 24.38 0.84 2.55
C ALA A 555 24.45 1.74 1.34
N TYR A 556 24.48 3.05 1.56
CA TYR A 556 24.63 4.05 0.51
C TYR A 556 25.88 3.81 -0.33
N MET A 557 27.04 3.67 0.32
CA MET A 557 28.31 3.43 -0.38
C MET A 557 28.29 2.15 -1.21
N LEU A 558 27.67 1.07 -0.71
CA LEU A 558 27.56 -0.18 -1.44
C LEU A 558 26.71 -0.02 -2.70
N VAL A 559 25.57 0.65 -2.60
CA VAL A 559 24.72 0.97 -3.75
C VAL A 559 25.47 1.79 -4.78
N GLN A 560 26.16 2.85 -4.37
CA GLN A 560 26.95 3.69 -5.28
C GLN A 560 28.11 2.89 -5.93
N ALA A 561 28.79 2.04 -5.16
CA ALA A 561 29.86 1.19 -5.69
C ALA A 561 29.36 0.13 -6.70
N LYS A 562 28.08 -0.23 -6.66
CA LYS A 562 27.43 -1.15 -7.61
C LYS A 562 26.75 -0.44 -8.79
N GLY A 563 26.88 0.88 -8.91
CA GLY A 563 26.39 1.67 -10.04
C GLY A 563 25.08 2.42 -9.79
N GLY A 564 24.61 2.50 -8.54
CA GLY A 564 23.38 3.17 -8.14
C GLY A 564 22.16 2.25 -8.15
N LEU A 565 20.97 2.85 -7.93
CA LEU A 565 19.69 2.14 -7.99
C LEU A 565 19.14 2.12 -9.43
N PRO A 566 18.42 1.05 -9.86
CA PRO A 566 18.25 -0.21 -9.13
C PRO A 566 19.53 -1.05 -9.12
N LEU A 567 19.71 -1.87 -8.08
CA LEU A 567 20.82 -2.82 -8.05
C LEU A 567 20.63 -3.91 -9.12
N PRO A 568 21.73 -4.40 -9.74
CA PRO A 568 21.67 -5.40 -10.80
C PRO A 568 21.18 -6.78 -10.32
#